data_4b8e4f4ea4a40bd25d11edf781e3206f
#
_entry.id   4b8e4f4ea4a40bd25d11edf781e3206f
#
_cell.length_a   1.000
_cell.length_b   1.000
_cell.length_c   1.000
_cell.angle_alpha   90.00
_cell.angle_beta   90.00
_cell.angle_gamma   90.00
#
_symmetry.space_group_name_H-M   'P 1'
#
loop_
_entity.id
_entity.type
_entity.pdbx_description
1 polymer ?
#
loop_
_entity_poly.entity_id
_entity_poly.type
_entity_poly.pdbx_seq_one_letter_code
_entity_poly.pdbx_strand_id
1 'polypeptide(L)'
;MDMSYLNLIFIVFIVYVILFLIFITIIHFKIFNKRIDYVNTGELFSEIDQKIVRFKGFEDINDRDLRVGTFYYPKNEEKKHLILLVCGYEESYLDFKSEIFFWLKNGYTVFCYDVRGTGRSQGRKVGGFTQFLKDCLLSIEYIEKNETFKKVSLVGHSMGGFAVATSLQFKTNIIDNSVIISGFDYPSEFVRKSVTNISFIFTWPIEISIKLIEFLKFGNLSFLGSVSSINIFNKPVLIIQSSDDKIVKINNSIYNKKK
;
A
#
# COMPACT_ATOMS: atom_id res chain seq x y z
N MET A 1 -8.48 -47.99 11.58
CA MET A 1 -8.63 -46.78 12.43
C MET A 1 -10.13 -46.57 12.57
N ASP A 2 -10.63 -46.55 13.78
CA ASP A 2 -12.07 -46.52 14.04
C ASP A 2 -12.67 -45.18 13.50
N MET A 3 -13.81 -45.26 12.84
CA MET A 3 -14.47 -44.11 12.20
C MET A 3 -14.80 -43.00 13.21
N SER A 4 -14.95 -43.37 14.49
CA SER A 4 -15.15 -42.41 15.59
C SER A 4 -13.93 -41.53 15.87
N TYR A 5 -12.71 -42.08 15.79
CA TYR A 5 -11.46 -41.32 15.95
C TYR A 5 -11.18 -40.36 14.79
N LEU A 6 -11.48 -40.78 13.57
CA LEU A 6 -11.38 -39.91 12.38
C LEU A 6 -12.31 -38.72 12.48
N ASN A 7 -13.56 -38.95 12.90
CA ASN A 7 -14.52 -37.86 13.10
C ASN A 7 -14.07 -36.91 14.22
N LEU A 8 -13.52 -37.40 15.31
CA LEU A 8 -13.00 -36.57 16.40
C LEU A 8 -11.82 -35.71 15.94
N ILE A 9 -10.85 -36.30 15.21
CA ILE A 9 -9.70 -35.54 14.66
C ILE A 9 -10.20 -34.42 13.71
N PHE A 10 -11.18 -34.76 12.86
CA PHE A 10 -11.76 -33.80 11.92
C PHE A 10 -12.48 -32.63 12.64
N ILE A 11 -13.24 -32.92 13.69
CA ILE A 11 -13.90 -31.90 14.52
C ILE A 11 -12.86 -31.01 15.20
N VAL A 12 -11.82 -31.57 15.82
CA VAL A 12 -10.75 -30.83 16.47
C VAL A 12 -10.03 -29.93 15.47
N PHE A 13 -9.77 -30.40 14.26
CA PHE A 13 -9.17 -29.66 13.20
C PHE A 13 -10.05 -28.46 12.76
N ILE A 14 -11.36 -28.68 12.60
CA ILE A 14 -12.30 -27.59 12.26
C ILE A 14 -12.33 -26.53 13.36
N VAL A 15 -12.42 -26.94 14.62
CA VAL A 15 -12.41 -26.03 15.78
C VAL A 15 -11.12 -25.22 15.81
N TYR A 16 -9.98 -25.85 15.57
CA TYR A 16 -8.68 -25.16 15.48
C TYR A 16 -8.70 -24.07 14.39
N VAL A 17 -9.15 -24.43 13.19
CA VAL A 17 -9.22 -23.47 12.07
C VAL A 17 -10.14 -22.29 12.40
N ILE A 18 -11.32 -22.53 12.98
CA ILE A 18 -12.27 -21.50 13.36
C ILE A 18 -11.67 -20.55 14.40
N LEU A 19 -11.07 -21.08 15.47
CA LEU A 19 -10.43 -20.28 16.52
C LEU A 19 -9.30 -19.44 15.95
N PHE A 20 -8.54 -20.01 15.03
CA PHE A 20 -7.43 -19.30 14.38
C PHE A 20 -7.94 -18.17 13.47
N LEU A 21 -9.00 -18.40 12.69
CA LEU A 21 -9.67 -17.38 11.88
C LEU A 21 -10.14 -16.20 12.76
N ILE A 22 -10.78 -16.51 13.89
CA ILE A 22 -11.23 -15.49 14.85
C ILE A 22 -10.03 -14.70 15.38
N PHE A 23 -8.97 -15.37 15.79
CA PHE A 23 -7.76 -14.74 16.32
C PHE A 23 -7.09 -13.78 15.33
N ILE A 24 -6.90 -14.22 14.08
CA ILE A 24 -6.33 -13.37 13.02
C ILE A 24 -7.26 -12.21 12.68
N THR A 25 -8.56 -12.42 12.69
CA THR A 25 -9.55 -11.35 12.47
C THR A 25 -9.44 -10.28 13.54
N ILE A 26 -9.29 -10.66 14.80
CA ILE A 26 -9.09 -9.73 15.92
C ILE A 26 -7.78 -8.93 15.74
N ILE A 27 -6.68 -9.59 15.36
CA ILE A 27 -5.39 -8.92 15.12
C ILE A 27 -5.51 -7.92 13.97
N HIS A 28 -6.04 -8.35 12.82
CA HIS A 28 -6.26 -7.49 11.66
C HIS A 28 -7.14 -6.28 12.03
N PHE A 29 -8.19 -6.52 12.79
CA PHE A 29 -9.08 -5.46 13.27
C PHE A 29 -8.32 -4.46 14.18
N LYS A 30 -7.52 -4.94 15.15
CA LYS A 30 -6.72 -4.07 16.02
C LYS A 30 -5.74 -3.19 15.24
N ILE A 31 -5.12 -3.73 14.20
CA ILE A 31 -4.16 -2.99 13.36
C ILE A 31 -4.88 -1.94 12.52
N PHE A 32 -5.92 -2.31 11.78
CA PHE A 32 -6.51 -1.47 10.74
C PHE A 32 -7.82 -0.76 11.12
N ASN A 33 -8.39 -1.06 12.28
CA ASN A 33 -9.64 -0.42 12.72
C ASN A 33 -9.39 0.82 13.61
N LYS A 34 -8.28 1.48 13.38
CA LYS A 34 -7.91 2.74 14.04
C LYS A 34 -7.65 3.81 12.99
N ARG A 35 -7.82 5.06 13.40
CA ARG A 35 -7.31 6.21 12.68
C ARG A 35 -5.86 6.45 13.10
N ILE A 36 -5.05 6.93 12.17
CA ILE A 36 -3.65 7.30 12.40
C ILE A 36 -3.53 8.81 12.19
N ASP A 37 -3.34 9.55 13.26
CA ASP A 37 -3.16 10.99 13.19
C ASP A 37 -1.66 11.31 13.27
N TYR A 38 -1.18 12.06 12.29
CA TYR A 38 0.18 12.54 12.25
C TYR A 38 0.29 13.90 12.95
N VAL A 39 1.42 14.15 13.60
CA VAL A 39 1.72 15.47 14.15
C VAL A 39 1.77 16.47 12.98
N ASN A 40 0.91 17.48 13.02
CA ASN A 40 0.85 18.49 11.96
C ASN A 40 2.05 19.43 12.10
N THR A 41 3.06 19.19 11.28
CA THR A 41 4.25 20.05 11.17
C THR A 41 4.14 20.97 9.94
N GLY A 42 2.99 21.62 9.77
CA GLY A 42 2.69 22.50 8.64
C GLY A 42 3.76 23.58 8.36
N GLU A 43 4.56 23.90 9.36
CA GLU A 43 5.69 24.84 9.24
C GLU A 43 6.85 24.30 8.39
N LEU A 44 7.01 22.99 8.30
CA LEU A 44 8.17 22.34 7.66
C LEU A 44 8.27 22.59 6.14
N PHE A 45 7.14 22.85 5.50
CA PHE A 45 7.01 23.13 4.06
C PHE A 45 6.39 24.50 3.77
N SER A 46 6.31 25.40 4.77
CA SER A 46 5.68 26.72 4.63
C SER A 46 6.31 27.61 3.56
N GLU A 47 7.61 27.42 3.28
CA GLU A 47 8.35 28.19 2.26
C GLU A 47 8.28 27.58 0.85
N ILE A 48 7.63 26.41 0.69
CA ILE A 48 7.51 25.72 -0.59
C ILE A 48 6.13 26.05 -1.19
N ASP A 49 6.12 26.38 -2.48
CA ASP A 49 4.87 26.52 -3.23
C ASP A 49 4.13 25.20 -3.23
N GLN A 50 2.87 25.21 -2.75
CA GLN A 50 2.08 24.01 -2.54
C GLN A 50 0.61 24.22 -2.88
N LYS A 51 -0.01 23.13 -3.39
CA LYS A 51 -1.44 23.07 -3.66
C LYS A 51 -2.05 21.89 -2.93
N ILE A 52 -2.92 22.15 -1.96
CA ILE A 52 -3.68 21.11 -1.26
C ILE A 52 -4.93 20.78 -2.07
N VAL A 53 -5.18 19.50 -2.27
CA VAL A 53 -6.34 19.00 -3.02
C VAL A 53 -7.11 17.99 -2.19
N ARG A 54 -8.42 17.90 -2.46
CA ARG A 54 -9.31 16.88 -1.90
C ARG A 54 -9.93 16.11 -3.05
N PHE A 55 -9.85 14.78 -2.98
CA PHE A 55 -10.34 13.90 -4.04
C PHE A 55 -10.97 12.63 -3.48
N LYS A 56 -11.84 12.03 -4.27
CA LYS A 56 -12.48 10.73 -4.02
C LYS A 56 -12.58 9.97 -5.35
N GLY A 57 -12.86 8.67 -5.29
CA GLY A 57 -13.14 7.89 -6.49
C GLY A 57 -14.40 8.39 -7.22
N PHE A 58 -14.32 8.49 -8.53
CA PHE A 58 -15.45 8.95 -9.36
C PHE A 58 -16.53 7.87 -9.50
N GLU A 59 -16.17 6.59 -9.41
CA GLU A 59 -17.06 5.45 -9.68
C GLU A 59 -17.51 4.68 -8.42
N ASP A 60 -16.85 4.89 -7.27
CA ASP A 60 -17.21 4.17 -6.04
C ASP A 60 -18.22 4.96 -5.21
N ILE A 61 -19.50 4.70 -5.43
CA ILE A 61 -20.62 5.30 -4.68
C ILE A 61 -20.53 4.99 -3.18
N ASN A 62 -19.86 3.91 -2.79
CA ASN A 62 -19.73 3.48 -1.40
C ASN A 62 -18.53 4.13 -0.68
N ASP A 63 -17.54 4.63 -1.41
CA ASP A 63 -16.40 5.33 -0.83
C ASP A 63 -16.58 6.85 -0.90
N ARG A 64 -17.29 7.39 0.09
CA ARG A 64 -17.58 8.82 0.20
C ARG A 64 -16.48 9.61 0.90
N ASP A 65 -15.51 8.94 1.52
CA ASP A 65 -14.45 9.60 2.28
C ASP A 65 -13.47 10.32 1.33
N LEU A 66 -13.22 11.60 1.61
CA LEU A 66 -12.27 12.41 0.85
C LEU A 66 -10.83 12.08 1.26
N ARG A 67 -9.95 11.91 0.28
CA ARG A 67 -8.49 11.91 0.47
C ARG A 67 -7.97 13.33 0.36
N VAL A 68 -6.94 13.62 1.12
CA VAL A 68 -6.23 14.91 1.05
C VAL A 68 -4.83 14.64 0.55
N GLY A 69 -4.47 15.31 -0.53
CA GLY A 69 -3.12 15.29 -1.08
C GLY A 69 -2.56 16.70 -1.20
N THR A 70 -1.23 16.78 -1.32
CA THR A 70 -0.53 18.04 -1.50
C THR A 70 0.47 17.89 -2.64
N PHE A 71 0.37 18.80 -3.60
CA PHE A 71 1.41 19.04 -4.59
C PHE A 71 2.42 20.03 -4.02
N TYR A 72 3.69 19.69 -4.12
CA TYR A 72 4.83 20.57 -3.84
C TYR A 72 5.52 20.88 -5.14
N TYR A 73 5.78 22.16 -5.39
CA TYR A 73 6.31 22.66 -6.65
C TYR A 73 7.76 23.14 -6.51
N PRO A 74 8.63 22.87 -7.51
CA PRO A 74 9.97 23.42 -7.57
C PRO A 74 9.93 24.94 -7.78
N LYS A 75 10.90 25.69 -7.21
CA LYS A 75 10.89 27.17 -7.20
C LYS A 75 11.00 27.82 -8.58
N ASN A 76 11.65 27.19 -9.57
CA ASN A 76 12.08 27.92 -10.79
C ASN A 76 11.91 27.15 -12.10
N GLU A 77 11.04 26.15 -12.20
CA GLU A 77 10.99 25.31 -13.41
C GLU A 77 9.59 25.02 -13.92
N GLU A 78 9.49 24.74 -15.25
CA GLU A 78 8.27 24.19 -15.85
C GLU A 78 7.93 22.83 -15.22
N LYS A 79 6.70 22.68 -14.76
CA LYS A 79 6.10 21.48 -14.12
C LYS A 79 6.00 20.32 -15.11
N LYS A 80 7.14 19.72 -15.49
CA LYS A 80 7.18 18.70 -16.58
C LYS A 80 7.00 17.26 -16.12
N HIS A 81 7.44 16.96 -14.90
CA HIS A 81 7.47 15.59 -14.37
C HIS A 81 6.98 15.57 -12.93
N LEU A 82 6.06 14.66 -12.63
CA LEU A 82 5.49 14.46 -11.31
C LEU A 82 6.04 13.20 -10.67
N ILE A 83 6.39 13.29 -9.40
CA ILE A 83 6.64 12.13 -8.55
C ILE A 83 5.43 11.95 -7.63
N LEU A 84 4.72 10.83 -7.74
CA LEU A 84 3.70 10.41 -6.79
C LEU A 84 4.36 9.56 -5.71
N LEU A 85 4.47 10.10 -4.49
CA LEU A 85 5.01 9.40 -3.33
C LEU A 85 3.89 8.73 -2.53
N VAL A 86 3.99 7.41 -2.34
CA VAL A 86 3.05 6.58 -1.59
C VAL A 86 3.74 6.04 -0.35
N CYS A 87 3.38 6.57 0.81
CA CYS A 87 3.94 6.19 2.10
C CYS A 87 3.42 4.84 2.58
N GLY A 88 4.14 4.21 3.50
CA GLY A 88 3.75 2.96 4.13
C GLY A 88 2.75 3.14 5.28
N TYR A 89 2.51 2.05 6.01
CA TYR A 89 1.64 2.05 7.18
C TYR A 89 2.31 2.80 8.34
N GLU A 90 1.57 3.69 8.98
CA GLU A 90 2.06 4.60 10.04
C GLU A 90 3.16 5.58 9.58
N GLU A 91 3.41 5.70 8.27
CA GLU A 91 4.30 6.69 7.68
C GLU A 91 3.52 7.88 7.13
N SER A 92 4.14 9.04 7.16
CA SER A 92 3.67 10.27 6.54
C SER A 92 4.68 10.79 5.52
N TYR A 93 4.28 11.73 4.68
CA TYR A 93 5.20 12.41 3.77
C TYR A 93 6.34 13.16 4.49
N LEU A 94 6.20 13.43 5.79
CA LEU A 94 7.22 14.07 6.61
C LEU A 94 8.44 13.18 6.85
N ASP A 95 8.23 11.85 6.85
CA ASP A 95 9.32 10.88 6.98
C ASP A 95 10.23 10.86 5.74
N PHE A 96 9.73 11.39 4.61
CA PHE A 96 10.43 11.50 3.32
C PHE A 96 10.83 12.95 2.99
N LYS A 97 11.00 13.78 3.99
CA LYS A 97 11.33 15.19 3.82
C LYS A 97 12.58 15.42 2.97
N SER A 98 13.63 14.66 3.24
CA SER A 98 14.91 14.78 2.53
C SER A 98 14.78 14.45 1.04
N GLU A 99 14.03 13.40 0.73
CA GLU A 99 13.75 12.94 -0.62
C GLU A 99 12.88 13.96 -1.36
N ILE A 100 11.85 14.50 -0.71
CA ILE A 100 10.97 15.52 -1.29
C ILE A 100 11.82 16.77 -1.64
N PHE A 101 12.65 17.26 -0.72
CA PHE A 101 13.53 18.41 -0.99
C PHE A 101 14.53 18.13 -2.12
N PHE A 102 15.10 16.93 -2.15
CA PHE A 102 15.99 16.50 -3.23
C PHE A 102 15.29 16.55 -4.60
N TRP A 103 14.09 16.01 -4.70
CA TRP A 103 13.32 16.02 -5.95
C TRP A 103 12.91 17.42 -6.37
N LEU A 104 12.43 18.26 -5.44
CA LEU A 104 12.09 19.65 -5.72
C LEU A 104 13.30 20.46 -6.20
N LYS A 105 14.48 20.24 -5.58
CA LYS A 105 15.73 20.89 -6.01
C LYS A 105 16.14 20.48 -7.43
N ASN A 106 15.77 19.27 -7.86
CA ASN A 106 16.04 18.76 -9.20
C ASN A 106 14.89 19.01 -10.20
N GLY A 107 13.96 19.91 -9.89
CA GLY A 107 12.92 20.38 -10.81
C GLY A 107 11.69 19.47 -10.91
N TYR A 108 11.56 18.46 -10.06
CA TYR A 108 10.37 17.60 -10.03
C TYR A 108 9.27 18.21 -9.18
N THR A 109 8.02 18.10 -9.63
CA THR A 109 6.87 18.30 -8.75
C THR A 109 6.64 17.02 -7.95
N VAL A 110 6.30 17.14 -6.67
CA VAL A 110 6.02 15.99 -5.81
C VAL A 110 4.58 16.04 -5.35
N PHE A 111 3.85 14.95 -5.51
CA PHE A 111 2.52 14.76 -4.96
C PHE A 111 2.55 13.68 -3.89
N CYS A 112 2.08 14.02 -2.70
CA CYS A 112 1.89 13.11 -1.58
C CYS A 112 0.44 13.17 -1.14
N TYR A 113 -0.11 12.08 -0.64
CA TYR A 113 -1.46 12.04 -0.08
C TYR A 113 -1.50 11.24 1.21
N ASP A 114 -2.47 11.56 2.04
CA ASP A 114 -2.80 10.79 3.23
C ASP A 114 -3.79 9.69 2.85
N VAL A 115 -3.51 8.44 3.21
CA VAL A 115 -4.40 7.29 3.00
C VAL A 115 -5.70 7.48 3.78
N ARG A 116 -6.78 6.85 3.37
CA ARG A 116 -8.04 6.85 4.12
C ARG A 116 -7.81 6.51 5.60
N GLY A 117 -8.39 7.31 6.48
CA GLY A 117 -8.24 7.13 7.93
C GLY A 117 -6.86 7.47 8.48
N THR A 118 -6.07 8.27 7.74
CA THR A 118 -4.81 8.81 8.23
C THR A 118 -4.75 10.33 8.02
N GLY A 119 -3.93 11.01 8.80
CA GLY A 119 -3.61 12.42 8.66
C GLY A 119 -4.82 13.31 8.40
N ARG A 120 -4.81 14.06 7.29
CA ARG A 120 -5.88 15.00 6.89
C ARG A 120 -7.01 14.35 6.09
N SER A 121 -6.82 13.10 5.63
CA SER A 121 -7.86 12.35 4.88
C SER A 121 -9.00 11.93 5.80
N GLN A 122 -10.21 11.84 5.23
CA GLN A 122 -11.38 11.37 5.95
C GLN A 122 -11.30 9.86 6.22
N GLY A 123 -12.21 9.37 7.03
CA GLY A 123 -12.31 7.97 7.43
C GLY A 123 -11.98 7.76 8.90
N ARG A 124 -12.77 6.91 9.55
CA ARG A 124 -12.59 6.58 10.98
C ARG A 124 -11.48 5.55 11.20
N LYS A 125 -11.02 4.89 10.14
CA LYS A 125 -10.06 3.79 10.18
C LYS A 125 -9.38 3.60 8.83
N VAL A 126 -8.17 3.05 8.85
CA VAL A 126 -7.41 2.71 7.63
C VAL A 126 -8.15 1.64 6.82
N GLY A 127 -8.58 0.55 7.45
CA GLY A 127 -9.40 -0.48 6.82
C GLY A 127 -8.67 -1.78 6.50
N GLY A 128 -7.51 -1.75 5.86
CA GLY A 128 -6.76 -2.93 5.48
C GLY A 128 -5.55 -2.62 4.60
N PHE A 129 -4.87 -3.67 4.16
CA PHE A 129 -3.74 -3.57 3.22
C PHE A 129 -4.19 -3.05 1.85
N THR A 130 -5.28 -3.60 1.33
CA THR A 130 -5.81 -3.25 0.00
C THR A 130 -6.32 -1.81 -0.07
N GLN A 131 -6.55 -1.14 1.08
CA GLN A 131 -6.89 0.28 1.11
C GLN A 131 -5.77 1.14 0.51
N PHE A 132 -4.51 0.79 0.74
CA PHE A 132 -3.36 1.50 0.16
C PHE A 132 -3.36 1.42 -1.38
N LEU A 133 -3.63 0.23 -1.92
CA LEU A 133 -3.80 0.04 -3.37
C LEU A 133 -4.95 0.89 -3.90
N LYS A 134 -6.11 0.83 -3.23
CA LYS A 134 -7.29 1.60 -3.64
C LYS A 134 -7.00 3.10 -3.68
N ASP A 135 -6.36 3.64 -2.64
CA ASP A 135 -6.05 5.07 -2.56
C ASP A 135 -4.93 5.48 -3.54
N CYS A 136 -3.99 4.58 -3.84
CA CYS A 136 -3.01 4.80 -4.90
C CYS A 136 -3.69 4.92 -6.28
N LEU A 137 -4.63 4.03 -6.59
CA LEU A 137 -5.40 4.07 -7.84
C LEU A 137 -6.24 5.36 -7.94
N LEU A 138 -6.89 5.77 -6.85
CA LEU A 138 -7.64 7.03 -6.80
C LEU A 138 -6.74 8.25 -7.03
N SER A 139 -5.52 8.23 -6.50
CA SER A 139 -4.54 9.29 -6.69
C SER A 139 -4.06 9.38 -8.14
N ILE A 140 -3.79 8.24 -8.78
CA ILE A 140 -3.42 8.16 -10.20
C ILE A 140 -4.58 8.67 -11.06
N GLU A 141 -5.81 8.23 -10.80
CA GLU A 141 -7.01 8.68 -11.51
C GLU A 141 -7.22 10.19 -11.36
N TYR A 142 -7.03 10.73 -10.16
CA TYR A 142 -7.13 12.16 -9.91
C TYR A 142 -6.11 12.95 -10.73
N ILE A 143 -4.85 12.51 -10.75
CA ILE A 143 -3.77 13.14 -11.53
C ILE A 143 -4.11 13.10 -13.02
N GLU A 144 -4.53 11.96 -13.55
CA GLU A 144 -4.83 11.77 -14.97
C GLU A 144 -5.99 12.66 -15.44
N LYS A 145 -7.01 12.86 -14.61
CA LYS A 145 -8.21 13.64 -14.97
C LYS A 145 -8.08 15.15 -14.73
N ASN A 146 -7.27 15.58 -13.78
CA ASN A 146 -7.28 16.97 -13.30
C ASN A 146 -5.97 17.72 -13.49
N GLU A 147 -4.90 17.04 -13.85
CA GLU A 147 -3.57 17.64 -13.95
C GLU A 147 -2.95 17.41 -15.35
N THR A 148 -2.05 18.29 -15.75
CA THR A 148 -1.46 18.29 -17.10
C THR A 148 -0.08 17.65 -17.17
N PHE A 149 0.30 16.83 -16.19
CA PHE A 149 1.58 16.16 -16.18
C PHE A 149 1.66 15.09 -17.27
N LYS A 150 2.69 15.20 -18.12
CA LYS A 150 2.93 14.23 -19.21
C LYS A 150 3.62 12.96 -18.75
N LYS A 151 4.35 13.04 -17.63
CA LYS A 151 5.15 11.96 -17.05
C LYS A 151 4.94 11.91 -15.55
N VAL A 152 4.64 10.73 -15.05
CA VAL A 152 4.49 10.45 -13.61
C VAL A 152 5.40 9.29 -13.25
N SER A 153 6.26 9.51 -12.25
CA SER A 153 7.00 8.44 -11.58
C SER A 153 6.27 8.05 -10.30
N LEU A 154 6.04 6.77 -10.10
CA LEU A 154 5.49 6.26 -8.84
C LEU A 154 6.64 5.87 -7.91
N VAL A 155 6.61 6.32 -6.67
CA VAL A 155 7.56 5.93 -5.62
C VAL A 155 6.78 5.43 -4.42
N GLY A 156 7.01 4.20 -4.00
CA GLY A 156 6.31 3.61 -2.87
C GLY A 156 7.24 2.91 -1.89
N HIS A 157 7.00 3.10 -0.59
CA HIS A 157 7.73 2.45 0.48
C HIS A 157 6.86 1.47 1.25
N SER A 158 7.39 0.28 1.55
CA SER A 158 6.72 -0.74 2.39
C SER A 158 5.32 -1.08 1.86
N MET A 159 4.25 -0.79 2.61
CA MET A 159 2.86 -0.96 2.19
C MET A 159 2.49 -0.06 1.00
N GLY A 160 3.08 1.14 0.92
CA GLY A 160 3.02 2.00 -0.27
C GLY A 160 3.74 1.37 -1.47
N GLY A 161 4.84 0.65 -1.22
CA GLY A 161 5.54 -0.14 -2.24
C GLY A 161 4.68 -1.26 -2.81
N PHE A 162 3.93 -1.98 -1.97
CA PHE A 162 2.91 -2.94 -2.41
C PHE A 162 1.83 -2.25 -3.27
N ALA A 163 1.31 -1.11 -2.81
CA ALA A 163 0.26 -0.38 -3.52
C ALA A 163 0.73 0.10 -4.90
N VAL A 164 1.91 0.71 -4.98
CA VAL A 164 2.53 1.17 -6.22
C VAL A 164 2.78 -0.02 -7.15
N ALA A 165 3.45 -1.07 -6.69
CA ALA A 165 3.75 -2.24 -7.51
C ALA A 165 2.48 -2.89 -8.09
N THR A 166 1.44 -3.03 -7.26
CA THR A 166 0.19 -3.68 -7.66
C THR A 166 -0.65 -2.77 -8.58
N SER A 167 -0.54 -1.44 -8.45
CA SER A 167 -1.24 -0.51 -9.34
C SER A 167 -0.76 -0.56 -10.79
N LEU A 168 0.46 -1.05 -11.05
CA LEU A 168 1.08 -1.07 -12.38
C LEU A 168 0.35 -1.94 -13.42
N GLN A 169 -0.51 -2.87 -12.99
CA GLN A 169 -1.32 -3.65 -13.93
C GLN A 169 -2.48 -2.85 -14.54
N PHE A 170 -2.87 -1.74 -13.91
CA PHE A 170 -3.94 -0.90 -14.43
C PHE A 170 -3.36 0.01 -15.52
N LYS A 171 -3.89 -0.11 -16.71
CA LYS A 171 -3.41 0.63 -17.88
C LYS A 171 -3.65 2.13 -17.68
N THR A 172 -2.59 2.88 -17.62
CA THR A 172 -2.59 4.34 -17.67
C THR A 172 -1.40 4.81 -18.50
N ASN A 173 -1.60 5.83 -19.31
CA ASN A 173 -0.57 6.35 -20.22
C ASN A 173 0.41 7.28 -19.52
N ILE A 174 0.02 7.85 -18.38
CA ILE A 174 0.80 8.88 -17.69
C ILE A 174 1.98 8.33 -16.88
N ILE A 175 1.90 7.06 -16.41
CA ILE A 175 2.99 6.46 -15.62
C ILE A 175 4.14 6.12 -16.55
N ASP A 176 5.32 6.68 -16.25
CA ASP A 176 6.55 6.53 -17.05
C ASP A 176 7.52 5.51 -16.45
N ASN A 177 7.61 5.45 -15.13
CA ASN A 177 8.44 4.51 -14.40
C ASN A 177 7.96 4.35 -12.95
N SER A 178 8.56 3.41 -12.22
CA SER A 178 8.23 3.15 -10.81
C SER A 178 9.46 2.81 -9.99
N VAL A 179 9.49 3.24 -8.73
CA VAL A 179 10.47 2.86 -7.71
C VAL A 179 9.74 2.22 -6.54
N ILE A 180 10.11 1.02 -6.18
CA ILE A 180 9.49 0.24 -5.13
C ILE A 180 10.54 -0.06 -4.07
N ILE A 181 10.35 0.49 -2.87
CA ILE A 181 11.27 0.38 -1.75
C ILE A 181 10.64 -0.53 -0.70
N SER A 182 11.33 -1.60 -0.32
CA SER A 182 10.87 -2.57 0.70
C SER A 182 9.44 -3.10 0.44
N GLY A 183 9.10 -3.34 -0.83
CA GLY A 183 7.77 -3.83 -1.23
C GLY A 183 7.62 -5.34 -1.05
N PHE A 184 6.40 -5.81 -0.85
CA PHE A 184 6.04 -7.23 -0.78
C PHE A 184 4.97 -7.59 -1.83
N ASP A 185 4.76 -8.89 -2.06
CA ASP A 185 3.88 -9.35 -3.14
C ASP A 185 2.41 -9.36 -2.70
N TYR A 186 2.01 -10.36 -1.92
CA TYR A 186 0.66 -10.48 -1.37
C TYR A 186 0.64 -10.15 0.11
N PRO A 187 -0.28 -9.30 0.60
CA PRO A 187 -0.43 -9.02 2.02
C PRO A 187 -0.58 -10.28 2.89
N SER A 188 -1.36 -11.23 2.43
CA SER A 188 -1.60 -12.49 3.12
C SER A 188 -0.34 -13.34 3.28
N GLU A 189 0.46 -13.44 2.21
CA GLU A 189 1.75 -14.13 2.22
C GLU A 189 2.76 -13.39 3.11
N PHE A 190 2.79 -12.05 3.01
CA PHE A 190 3.65 -11.22 3.85
C PHE A 190 3.38 -11.46 5.34
N VAL A 191 2.12 -11.38 5.76
CA VAL A 191 1.74 -11.61 7.18
C VAL A 191 2.11 -13.04 7.59
N ARG A 192 1.79 -14.06 6.78
CA ARG A 192 2.14 -15.46 7.07
C ARG A 192 3.65 -15.64 7.25
N LYS A 193 4.45 -15.08 6.36
CA LYS A 193 5.92 -15.20 6.41
C LYS A 193 6.56 -14.36 7.50
N SER A 194 5.86 -13.37 8.04
CA SER A 194 6.34 -12.57 9.17
C SER A 194 6.33 -13.37 10.48
N VAL A 195 5.53 -14.43 10.57
CA VAL A 195 5.54 -15.38 11.68
C VAL A 195 6.69 -16.37 11.46
N THR A 196 7.85 -16.06 12.03
CA THR A 196 9.07 -16.89 11.90
C THR A 196 9.06 -18.08 12.83
N ASN A 197 9.78 -19.16 12.42
CA ASN A 197 10.00 -20.40 13.21
C ASN A 197 8.76 -21.28 13.42
N ILE A 198 7.67 -21.05 12.70
CA ILE A 198 6.49 -21.93 12.73
C ILE A 198 6.33 -22.61 11.37
N SER A 199 6.08 -23.92 11.38
CA SER A 199 5.87 -24.70 10.16
C SER A 199 4.71 -24.17 9.33
N PHE A 200 4.80 -24.30 8.01
CA PHE A 200 3.74 -23.91 7.07
C PHE A 200 2.38 -24.51 7.44
N ILE A 201 2.35 -25.76 7.91
CA ILE A 201 1.12 -26.46 8.32
C ILE A 201 0.33 -25.67 9.38
N PHE A 202 1.04 -24.91 10.25
CA PHE A 202 0.39 -24.10 11.29
C PHE A 202 0.16 -22.65 10.87
N THR A 203 0.76 -22.18 9.79
CA THR A 203 0.68 -20.77 9.37
C THR A 203 -0.21 -20.54 8.14
N TRP A 204 -0.56 -21.59 7.36
CA TRP A 204 -1.44 -21.44 6.21
C TRP A 204 -2.83 -20.84 6.54
N PRO A 205 -3.44 -21.10 7.74
CA PRO A 205 -4.71 -20.46 8.06
C PRO A 205 -4.61 -18.92 8.17
N ILE A 206 -3.41 -18.38 8.51
CA ILE A 206 -3.16 -16.93 8.51
C ILE A 206 -3.41 -16.36 7.11
N GLU A 207 -2.82 -17.01 6.10
CA GLU A 207 -2.93 -16.54 4.72
C GLU A 207 -4.38 -16.55 4.23
N ILE A 208 -5.11 -17.63 4.52
CA ILE A 208 -6.54 -17.73 4.16
C ILE A 208 -7.36 -16.67 4.90
N SER A 209 -7.10 -16.48 6.20
CA SER A 209 -7.82 -15.48 7.01
C SER A 209 -7.66 -14.07 6.45
N ILE A 210 -6.42 -13.67 6.17
CA ILE A 210 -6.15 -12.34 5.62
C ILE A 210 -6.79 -12.19 4.24
N LYS A 211 -6.67 -13.20 3.35
CA LYS A 211 -7.35 -13.19 2.04
C LYS A 211 -8.86 -12.99 2.17
N LEU A 212 -9.48 -13.73 3.07
CA LEU A 212 -10.93 -13.64 3.30
C LEU A 212 -11.34 -12.26 3.84
N ILE A 213 -10.62 -11.76 4.85
CA ILE A 213 -10.92 -10.45 5.45
C ILE A 213 -10.78 -9.33 4.42
N GLU A 214 -9.69 -9.33 3.65
CA GLU A 214 -9.45 -8.32 2.62
C GLU A 214 -10.46 -8.45 1.48
N PHE A 215 -10.82 -9.68 1.06
CA PHE A 215 -11.84 -9.91 0.04
C PHE A 215 -13.23 -9.41 0.46
N LEU A 216 -13.65 -9.67 1.69
CA LEU A 216 -14.93 -9.18 2.20
C LEU A 216 -15.01 -7.64 2.24
N LYS A 217 -13.87 -6.95 2.31
CA LYS A 217 -13.80 -5.49 2.35
C LYS A 217 -13.57 -4.83 0.99
N PHE A 218 -12.76 -5.45 0.13
CA PHE A 218 -12.23 -4.82 -1.08
C PHE A 218 -12.51 -5.63 -2.35
N GLY A 219 -13.19 -6.76 -2.25
CA GLY A 219 -13.51 -7.61 -3.38
C GLY A 219 -12.25 -8.09 -4.13
N ASN A 220 -12.34 -8.11 -5.45
CA ASN A 220 -11.29 -8.66 -6.32
C ASN A 220 -9.94 -7.91 -6.24
N LEU A 221 -9.91 -6.66 -5.80
CA LEU A 221 -8.66 -5.91 -5.61
C LEU A 221 -7.71 -6.61 -4.63
N SER A 222 -8.25 -7.34 -3.65
CA SER A 222 -7.47 -8.05 -2.63
C SER A 222 -6.71 -9.28 -3.15
N PHE A 223 -7.04 -9.77 -4.35
CA PHE A 223 -6.35 -10.91 -4.97
C PHE A 223 -5.19 -10.50 -5.87
N LEU A 224 -4.96 -9.20 -6.04
CA LEU A 224 -3.90 -8.71 -6.91
C LEU A 224 -2.55 -8.79 -6.21
N GLY A 225 -1.53 -9.22 -6.95
CA GLY A 225 -0.16 -9.36 -6.47
C GLY A 225 0.79 -8.39 -7.17
N SER A 226 1.81 -7.96 -6.45
CA SER A 226 2.82 -7.01 -6.96
C SER A 226 3.66 -7.60 -8.09
N VAL A 227 4.10 -8.86 -7.96
CA VAL A 227 4.98 -9.50 -8.95
C VAL A 227 4.28 -9.68 -10.28
N SER A 228 3.01 -10.14 -10.28
CA SER A 228 2.21 -10.27 -11.51
C SER A 228 1.97 -8.92 -12.17
N SER A 229 1.69 -7.88 -11.38
CA SER A 229 1.44 -6.52 -11.87
C SER A 229 2.69 -5.89 -12.51
N ILE A 230 3.86 -6.05 -11.89
CA ILE A 230 5.13 -5.60 -12.46
C ILE A 230 5.43 -6.31 -13.79
N ASN A 231 5.08 -7.60 -13.91
CA ASN A 231 5.33 -8.37 -15.15
C ASN A 231 4.50 -7.87 -16.35
N ILE A 232 3.36 -7.27 -16.08
CA ILE A 232 2.48 -6.71 -17.12
C ILE A 232 2.93 -5.29 -17.53
N PHE A 233 3.62 -4.59 -16.64
CA PHE A 233 4.07 -3.23 -16.87
C PHE A 233 5.32 -3.19 -17.76
N ASN A 234 5.21 -2.54 -18.92
CA ASN A 234 6.23 -2.54 -19.97
C ASN A 234 7.24 -1.38 -19.87
N LYS A 235 7.29 -0.70 -18.72
CA LYS A 235 8.18 0.44 -18.50
C LYS A 235 9.12 0.15 -17.32
N PRO A 236 10.19 0.96 -17.11
CA PRO A 236 11.18 0.69 -16.08
C PRO A 236 10.59 0.62 -14.67
N VAL A 237 11.02 -0.39 -13.91
CA VAL A 237 10.73 -0.55 -12.48
C VAL A 237 12.03 -0.77 -11.73
N LEU A 238 12.34 0.10 -10.77
CA LEU A 238 13.45 -0.05 -9.84
C LEU A 238 12.94 -0.65 -8.53
N ILE A 239 13.54 -1.75 -8.10
CA ILE A 239 13.22 -2.39 -6.81
C ILE A 239 14.42 -2.23 -5.89
N ILE A 240 14.19 -1.62 -4.73
CA ILE A 240 15.20 -1.37 -3.69
C ILE A 240 14.81 -2.15 -2.44
N GLN A 241 15.76 -2.91 -1.89
CA GLN A 241 15.56 -3.69 -0.67
C GLN A 241 16.81 -3.69 0.19
N SER A 242 16.67 -3.32 1.45
CA SER A 242 17.75 -3.48 2.42
C SER A 242 17.91 -4.95 2.83
N SER A 243 19.14 -5.42 2.91
CA SER A 243 19.44 -6.76 3.46
C SER A 243 19.07 -6.90 4.93
N ASP A 244 19.09 -5.78 5.66
CA ASP A 244 18.85 -5.73 7.11
C ASP A 244 17.44 -5.29 7.49
N ASP A 245 16.53 -5.19 6.51
CA ASP A 245 15.13 -4.85 6.74
C ASP A 245 14.48 -5.91 7.66
N LYS A 246 14.07 -5.47 8.84
CA LYS A 246 13.48 -6.36 9.85
C LYS A 246 11.99 -6.56 9.69
N ILE A 247 11.33 -5.67 8.95
CA ILE A 247 9.87 -5.69 8.72
C ILE A 247 9.59 -6.49 7.43
N VAL A 248 10.08 -5.99 6.29
CA VAL A 248 9.98 -6.67 5.01
C VAL A 248 11.30 -7.37 4.74
N LYS A 249 11.53 -8.50 5.41
CA LYS A 249 12.76 -9.27 5.22
C LYS A 249 12.98 -9.58 3.74
N ILE A 250 14.24 -9.57 3.29
CA ILE A 250 14.60 -9.76 1.88
C ILE A 250 13.94 -11.01 1.25
N ASN A 251 13.78 -12.09 2.00
CA ASN A 251 13.12 -13.33 1.55
C ASN A 251 11.59 -13.17 1.37
N ASN A 252 11.00 -12.12 1.93
CA ASN A 252 9.56 -11.83 1.85
C ASN A 252 9.29 -10.71 0.84
N SER A 253 10.33 -10.01 0.40
CA SER A 253 10.21 -8.89 -0.52
C SER A 253 10.05 -9.35 -1.97
N ILE A 254 9.51 -8.47 -2.80
CA ILE A 254 9.45 -8.66 -4.26
C ILE A 254 10.83 -8.69 -4.91
N TYR A 255 11.84 -8.08 -4.29
CA TYR A 255 13.22 -8.11 -4.78
C TYR A 255 13.72 -9.56 -4.98
N ASN A 256 13.47 -10.44 -4.02
CA ASN A 256 13.90 -11.84 -4.09
C ASN A 256 13.08 -12.68 -5.09
N LYS A 257 11.84 -12.28 -5.37
CA LYS A 257 10.95 -12.96 -6.34
C LYS A 257 11.20 -12.56 -7.79
N LYS A 258 11.95 -11.47 -8.01
CA LYS A 258 12.23 -10.88 -9.33
C LYS A 258 13.67 -11.07 -9.81
N LYS A 259 14.48 -11.80 -9.05
CA LYS A 259 15.83 -12.21 -9.46
C LYS A 259 15.81 -13.26 -10.54
#